data_79c2b3ffb3729c7f9927fefd871aaa14
#
_entry.id   79c2b3ffb3729c7f9927fefd871aaa14
#
_cell.length_a   1.000
_cell.length_b   1.000
_cell.length_c   1.000
_cell.angle_alpha   90.00
_cell.angle_beta   90.00
_cell.angle_gamma   90.00
#
_symmetry.space_group_name_H-M   'P 1'
#
loop_
_entity.id
_entity.type
_entity.pdbx_description
1 polymer ?
#
loop_
_entity_poly.entity_id
_entity_poly.type
_entity_poly.pdbx_seq_one_letter_code
_entity_poly.pdbx_strand_id
1 'polypeptide(L)'
;MIKKIILMLLVLVSLILFSSCGKIRGGSGRIIGSEEKQADARIKQIISAIKDKDRESLKSLFSKEALDKADGFENDVDYLFELLQGNVDTWERDGWSSDESIKDGKKSLMIRFSFNVKTDKDTYHFFVIDYNKDTINPDNQGVYMLELIKFTDEKDLESWQDRMRAGLNIH
;
A
#
# COMPACT_ATOMS: atom_id res chain seq x y z
N MET A 1 -16.18 -32.11 47.78
CA MET A 1 -16.89 -31.16 46.87
C MET A 1 -15.95 -30.30 46.05
N ILE A 2 -14.97 -29.68 46.62
CA ILE A 2 -14.03 -28.74 45.94
C ILE A 2 -13.29 -29.37 44.77
N LYS A 3 -12.78 -30.59 44.88
CA LYS A 3 -12.07 -31.27 43.75
C LYS A 3 -12.95 -31.51 42.52
N LYS A 4 -14.26 -31.75 42.69
CA LYS A 4 -15.19 -31.89 41.57
C LYS A 4 -15.50 -30.56 40.86
N ILE A 5 -15.52 -29.47 41.63
CA ILE A 5 -15.73 -28.11 41.10
C ILE A 5 -14.52 -27.67 40.30
N ILE A 6 -13.30 -27.92 40.79
CA ILE A 6 -12.04 -27.60 40.08
C ILE A 6 -11.93 -28.41 38.76
N LEU A 7 -12.31 -29.69 38.77
CA LEU A 7 -12.30 -30.52 37.57
C LEU A 7 -13.31 -30.02 36.54
N MET A 8 -14.48 -29.58 36.95
CA MET A 8 -15.52 -29.03 36.10
C MET A 8 -15.12 -27.69 35.48
N LEU A 9 -14.42 -26.84 36.24
CA LEU A 9 -13.85 -25.56 35.76
C LEU A 9 -12.74 -25.78 34.72
N LEU A 10 -11.88 -26.79 34.93
CA LEU A 10 -10.81 -27.13 33.97
C LEU A 10 -11.38 -27.64 32.64
N VAL A 11 -12.46 -28.45 32.67
CA VAL A 11 -13.15 -28.90 31.46
C VAL A 11 -13.84 -27.73 30.71
N LEU A 12 -14.41 -26.78 31.47
CA LEU A 12 -15.06 -25.60 30.86
C LEU A 12 -14.03 -24.68 30.17
N VAL A 13 -12.85 -24.48 30.74
CA VAL A 13 -11.77 -23.67 30.16
C VAL A 13 -11.20 -24.36 28.90
N SER A 14 -11.10 -25.68 28.86
CA SER A 14 -10.63 -26.38 27.68
C SER A 14 -11.61 -26.32 26.49
N LEU A 15 -12.90 -26.19 26.73
CA LEU A 15 -13.93 -26.07 25.69
C LEU A 15 -13.94 -24.68 25.04
N ILE A 16 -13.46 -23.62 25.72
CA ILE A 16 -13.41 -22.27 25.18
C ILE A 16 -12.23 -22.11 24.20
N LEU A 17 -11.17 -22.91 24.34
CA LEU A 17 -9.98 -22.84 23.48
C LEU A 17 -10.18 -23.45 22.08
N PHE A 18 -11.25 -24.23 21.86
CA PHE A 18 -11.55 -24.83 20.55
C PHE A 18 -12.60 -24.08 19.72
N SER A 19 -13.17 -22.98 20.21
CA SER A 19 -14.18 -22.19 19.48
C SER A 19 -13.62 -21.13 18.53
N SER A 20 -12.31 -21.09 18.32
CA SER A 20 -11.67 -20.15 17.36
C SER A 20 -11.42 -20.80 15.99
N CYS A 21 -12.31 -21.69 15.54
CA CYS A 21 -12.38 -22.04 14.12
C CYS A 21 -13.33 -21.06 13.42
N GLY A 22 -12.81 -19.88 13.09
CA GLY A 22 -13.46 -18.95 12.16
C GLY A 22 -13.75 -19.69 10.86
N LYS A 23 -15.01 -19.77 10.46
CA LYS A 23 -15.48 -20.25 9.16
C LYS A 23 -14.64 -19.60 8.04
N ILE A 24 -13.66 -20.33 7.53
CA ILE A 24 -13.04 -20.02 6.24
C ILE A 24 -14.12 -20.35 5.20
N ARG A 25 -14.86 -19.34 4.80
CA ARG A 25 -15.76 -19.39 3.65
C ARG A 25 -14.88 -19.53 2.42
N GLY A 26 -15.03 -20.65 1.70
CA GLY A 26 -14.20 -21.00 0.56
C GLY A 26 -14.25 -19.98 -0.56
N GLY A 27 -13.25 -19.11 -0.57
CA GLY A 27 -12.64 -18.51 -1.74
C GLY A 27 -11.22 -19.05 -1.76
N SER A 28 -10.66 -19.31 -2.92
CA SER A 28 -9.28 -19.78 -3.06
C SER A 28 -8.39 -18.89 -2.20
N GLY A 29 -8.04 -19.38 -1.01
CA GLY A 29 -7.23 -18.65 -0.06
C GLY A 29 -5.84 -18.51 -0.62
N ARG A 30 -5.63 -17.47 -1.45
CA ARG A 30 -4.31 -17.05 -1.86
C ARG A 30 -3.57 -16.67 -0.59
N ILE A 31 -2.53 -17.39 -0.27
CA ILE A 31 -1.61 -17.01 0.81
C ILE A 31 -1.02 -15.68 0.34
N ILE A 32 -1.43 -14.58 0.99
CA ILE A 32 -0.89 -13.26 0.69
C ILE A 32 0.58 -13.29 1.06
N GLY A 33 1.45 -13.12 0.08
CA GLY A 33 2.91 -13.08 0.26
C GLY A 33 3.36 -11.94 1.16
N SER A 34 4.61 -11.96 1.58
CA SER A 34 5.19 -10.88 2.39
C SER A 34 5.19 -9.56 1.63
N GLU A 35 5.43 -9.61 0.33
CA GLU A 35 5.49 -8.47 -0.59
C GLU A 35 4.13 -7.78 -0.75
N GLU A 36 3.05 -8.57 -0.86
CA GLU A 36 1.70 -8.02 -0.93
C GLU A 36 1.30 -7.27 0.35
N LYS A 37 1.69 -7.81 1.52
CA LYS A 37 1.45 -7.14 2.80
C LYS A 37 2.23 -5.83 2.92
N GLN A 38 3.43 -5.80 2.35
CA GLN A 38 4.26 -4.60 2.32
C GLN A 38 3.65 -3.54 1.42
N ALA A 39 3.15 -3.92 0.23
CA ALA A 39 2.41 -3.03 -0.65
C ALA A 39 1.17 -2.45 0.04
N ASP A 40 0.38 -3.30 0.76
CA ASP A 40 -0.79 -2.86 1.53
C ASP A 40 -0.42 -1.89 2.66
N ALA A 41 0.70 -2.11 3.33
CA ALA A 41 1.19 -1.21 4.37
C ALA A 41 1.64 0.13 3.76
N ARG A 42 2.37 0.08 2.64
CA ARG A 42 2.89 1.27 1.97
C ARG A 42 1.76 2.17 1.45
N ILE A 43 0.77 1.61 0.77
CA ILE A 43 -0.35 2.41 0.26
C ILE A 43 -1.14 3.09 1.40
N LYS A 44 -1.31 2.44 2.55
CA LYS A 44 -1.94 3.03 3.73
C LYS A 44 -1.16 4.23 4.24
N GLN A 45 0.18 4.12 4.32
CA GLN A 45 1.04 5.23 4.74
C GLN A 45 0.93 6.41 3.77
N ILE A 46 0.96 6.15 2.46
CA ILE A 46 0.83 7.17 1.41
C ILE A 46 -0.53 7.87 1.53
N ILE A 47 -1.64 7.11 1.56
CA ILE A 47 -2.99 7.67 1.66
C ILE A 47 -3.14 8.51 2.94
N SER A 48 -2.65 8.02 4.09
CA SER A 48 -2.72 8.76 5.35
C SER A 48 -1.97 10.09 5.24
N ALA A 49 -0.72 10.06 4.78
CA ALA A 49 0.09 11.27 4.64
C ALA A 49 -0.55 12.31 3.69
N ILE A 50 -1.15 11.87 2.58
CA ILE A 50 -1.84 12.76 1.64
C ILE A 50 -3.11 13.35 2.28
N LYS A 51 -3.93 12.53 2.94
CA LYS A 51 -5.15 12.98 3.62
C LYS A 51 -4.89 13.98 4.73
N ASP A 52 -3.88 13.70 5.53
CA ASP A 52 -3.49 14.54 6.66
C ASP A 52 -2.69 15.77 6.22
N LYS A 53 -2.36 15.86 4.91
CA LYS A 53 -1.49 16.87 4.31
C LYS A 53 -0.13 16.94 5.02
N ASP A 54 0.33 15.79 5.50
CA ASP A 54 1.60 15.63 6.19
C ASP A 54 2.74 15.42 5.18
N ARG A 55 3.33 16.53 4.77
CA ARG A 55 4.42 16.57 3.80
C ARG A 55 5.66 15.82 4.28
N GLU A 56 6.02 15.99 5.53
CA GLU A 56 7.22 15.35 6.09
C GLU A 56 7.05 13.83 6.14
N SER A 57 5.89 13.35 6.59
CA SER A 57 5.57 11.92 6.56
C SER A 57 5.57 11.39 5.14
N LEU A 58 4.96 12.09 4.18
CA LEU A 58 4.96 11.66 2.78
C LEU A 58 6.39 11.62 2.22
N LYS A 59 7.19 12.67 2.44
CA LYS A 59 8.59 12.77 2.00
C LYS A 59 9.45 11.64 2.57
N SER A 60 9.24 11.28 3.83
CA SER A 60 10.00 10.22 4.49
C SER A 60 9.78 8.83 3.88
N LEU A 61 8.71 8.63 3.11
CA LEU A 61 8.44 7.36 2.42
C LEU A 61 9.29 7.20 1.15
N PHE A 62 9.73 8.32 0.55
CA PHE A 62 10.48 8.30 -0.70
C PHE A 62 11.94 7.93 -0.48
N SER A 63 12.50 7.26 -1.48
CA SER A 63 13.92 6.97 -1.53
C SER A 63 14.74 8.26 -1.72
N LYS A 64 15.96 8.25 -1.22
CA LYS A 64 16.89 9.38 -1.43
C LYS A 64 17.10 9.64 -2.92
N GLU A 65 17.29 8.60 -3.72
CA GLU A 65 17.48 8.69 -5.18
C GLU A 65 16.27 9.33 -5.88
N ALA A 66 15.04 8.99 -5.45
CA ALA A 66 13.83 9.61 -6.00
C ALA A 66 13.75 11.09 -5.65
N LEU A 67 14.06 11.47 -4.41
CA LEU A 67 14.06 12.87 -3.98
C LEU A 67 15.13 13.70 -4.67
N ASP A 68 16.33 13.14 -4.86
CA ASP A 68 17.43 13.82 -5.55
C ASP A 68 17.14 14.06 -7.03
N LYS A 69 16.33 13.19 -7.65
CA LYS A 69 15.94 13.29 -9.07
C LYS A 69 14.62 13.99 -9.32
N ALA A 70 13.83 14.23 -8.28
CA ALA A 70 12.54 14.89 -8.42
C ALA A 70 12.76 16.35 -8.78
N ASP A 71 12.19 16.76 -9.93
CA ASP A 71 12.16 18.15 -10.36
C ASP A 71 10.85 18.79 -9.88
N GLY A 72 10.92 19.56 -8.79
CA GLY A 72 9.74 20.24 -8.24
C GLY A 72 8.92 19.42 -7.22
N PHE A 73 9.57 18.55 -6.43
CA PHE A 73 8.93 17.71 -5.39
C PHE A 73 7.85 18.43 -4.58
N GLU A 74 8.13 19.64 -4.12
CA GLU A 74 7.20 20.39 -3.27
C GLU A 74 5.90 20.75 -4.01
N ASN A 75 6.00 21.13 -5.28
CA ASN A 75 4.84 21.44 -6.12
C ASN A 75 4.00 20.19 -6.41
N ASP A 76 4.67 19.07 -6.68
CA ASP A 76 3.99 17.79 -6.92
C ASP A 76 3.25 17.31 -5.68
N VAL A 77 3.83 17.49 -4.50
CA VAL A 77 3.17 17.17 -3.23
C VAL A 77 1.96 18.06 -2.98
N ASP A 78 2.07 19.37 -3.24
CA ASP A 78 0.92 20.28 -3.13
C ASP A 78 -0.21 19.85 -4.08
N TYR A 79 0.13 19.47 -5.30
CA TYR A 79 -0.83 18.99 -6.27
C TYR A 79 -1.48 17.66 -5.84
N LEU A 80 -0.72 16.71 -5.28
CA LEU A 80 -1.26 15.49 -4.70
C LEU A 80 -2.29 15.77 -3.59
N PHE A 81 -1.99 16.74 -2.70
CA PHE A 81 -2.87 17.14 -1.62
C PHE A 81 -4.15 17.83 -2.10
N GLU A 82 -4.10 18.49 -3.26
CA GLU A 82 -5.27 19.08 -3.89
C GLU A 82 -6.09 18.07 -4.68
N LEU A 83 -5.42 17.10 -5.31
CA LEU A 83 -6.06 16.13 -6.18
C LEU A 83 -6.90 15.11 -5.40
N LEU A 84 -6.38 14.57 -4.28
CA LEU A 84 -7.12 13.58 -3.48
C LEU A 84 -8.20 14.28 -2.63
N GLN A 85 -9.42 14.24 -3.12
CA GLN A 85 -10.59 14.85 -2.49
C GLN A 85 -11.49 13.80 -1.81
N GLY A 86 -12.13 14.23 -0.70
CA GLY A 86 -13.13 13.40 -0.01
C GLY A 86 -12.55 12.47 1.04
N ASN A 87 -13.45 11.75 1.71
CA ASN A 87 -13.10 10.72 2.68
C ASN A 87 -12.95 9.38 1.99
N VAL A 88 -11.87 8.67 2.27
CA VAL A 88 -11.66 7.33 1.73
C VAL A 88 -12.66 6.36 2.32
N ASP A 89 -13.47 5.75 1.46
CA ASP A 89 -14.45 4.72 1.82
C ASP A 89 -13.83 3.33 1.73
N THR A 90 -13.23 3.03 0.57
CA THR A 90 -12.65 1.72 0.28
C THR A 90 -11.40 1.85 -0.57
N TRP A 91 -10.53 0.85 -0.49
CA TRP A 91 -9.47 0.64 -1.49
C TRP A 91 -9.38 -0.83 -1.84
N GLU A 92 -9.06 -1.09 -3.09
CA GLU A 92 -8.91 -2.43 -3.62
C GLU A 92 -7.62 -2.51 -4.44
N ARG A 93 -6.85 -3.59 -4.23
CA ARG A 93 -5.64 -3.81 -5.03
C ARG A 93 -6.03 -4.19 -6.45
N ASP A 94 -5.55 -3.42 -7.41
CA ASP A 94 -5.75 -3.65 -8.84
C ASP A 94 -4.68 -4.56 -9.43
N GLY A 95 -3.41 -4.36 -9.03
CA GLY A 95 -2.31 -5.19 -9.48
C GLY A 95 -1.08 -5.11 -8.59
N TRP A 96 -0.18 -6.09 -8.75
CA TRP A 96 1.15 -6.04 -8.18
C TRP A 96 2.11 -6.97 -8.91
N SER A 97 3.40 -6.65 -8.86
CA SER A 97 4.50 -7.49 -9.30
C SER A 97 5.75 -7.20 -8.47
N SER A 98 6.67 -8.14 -8.39
CA SER A 98 7.96 -7.92 -7.77
C SER A 98 9.10 -8.41 -8.65
N ASP A 99 10.21 -7.69 -8.59
CA ASP A 99 11.48 -8.06 -9.22
C ASP A 99 12.56 -8.17 -8.16
N GLU A 100 13.21 -9.32 -8.09
CA GLU A 100 14.32 -9.56 -7.20
C GLU A 100 15.61 -9.69 -8.00
N SER A 101 16.65 -8.99 -7.58
CA SER A 101 18.01 -9.09 -8.14
C SER A 101 19.01 -9.41 -7.04
N ILE A 102 19.94 -10.33 -7.33
CA ILE A 102 21.05 -10.67 -6.43
C ILE A 102 22.36 -10.46 -7.19
N LYS A 103 23.25 -9.65 -6.65
CA LYS A 103 24.55 -9.37 -7.20
C LYS A 103 25.61 -9.34 -6.09
N ASP A 104 26.63 -10.16 -6.18
CA ASP A 104 27.75 -10.22 -5.22
C ASP A 104 27.28 -10.32 -3.75
N GLY A 105 26.26 -11.15 -3.49
CA GLY A 105 25.66 -11.35 -2.17
C GLY A 105 24.75 -10.19 -1.69
N LYS A 106 24.63 -9.12 -2.47
CA LYS A 106 23.70 -8.03 -2.25
C LYS A 106 22.37 -8.32 -2.94
N LYS A 107 21.29 -7.78 -2.38
CA LYS A 107 19.93 -8.02 -2.86
C LYS A 107 19.21 -6.70 -3.11
N SER A 108 18.48 -6.62 -4.22
CA SER A 108 17.47 -5.60 -4.49
C SER A 108 16.11 -6.28 -4.67
N LEU A 109 15.07 -5.76 -4.02
CA LEU A 109 13.69 -6.19 -4.16
C LEU A 109 12.84 -4.96 -4.47
N MET A 110 12.38 -4.87 -5.70
CA MET A 110 11.47 -3.83 -6.17
C MET A 110 10.05 -4.41 -6.27
N ILE A 111 9.08 -3.66 -5.78
CA ILE A 111 7.65 -4.01 -5.86
C ILE A 111 6.95 -2.90 -6.65
N ARG A 112 6.17 -3.29 -7.66
CA ARG A 112 5.22 -2.42 -8.35
C ARG A 112 3.83 -2.83 -7.93
N PHE A 113 3.01 -1.87 -7.55
CA PHE A 113 1.63 -2.15 -7.16
C PHE A 113 0.70 -1.02 -7.52
N SER A 114 -0.56 -1.37 -7.74
CA SER A 114 -1.63 -0.42 -7.99
C SER A 114 -2.86 -0.70 -7.13
N PHE A 115 -3.57 0.38 -6.78
CA PHE A 115 -4.79 0.35 -5.99
C PHE A 115 -5.83 1.30 -6.56
N ASN A 116 -7.07 0.83 -6.62
CA ASN A 116 -8.22 1.67 -6.83
C ASN A 116 -8.74 2.14 -5.47
N VAL A 117 -8.79 3.43 -5.26
CA VAL A 117 -9.21 4.07 -4.01
C VAL A 117 -10.47 4.88 -4.28
N LYS A 118 -11.55 4.50 -3.61
CA LYS A 118 -12.84 5.21 -3.70
C LYS A 118 -13.00 6.13 -2.50
N THR A 119 -13.41 7.36 -2.78
CA THR A 119 -13.82 8.33 -1.77
C THR A 119 -15.31 8.63 -1.90
N ASP A 120 -15.85 9.42 -0.98
CA ASP A 120 -17.22 9.94 -1.07
C ASP A 120 -17.42 10.97 -2.20
N LYS A 121 -16.36 11.34 -2.92
CA LYS A 121 -16.40 12.28 -4.04
C LYS A 121 -16.00 11.67 -5.38
N ASP A 122 -14.92 10.88 -5.39
CA ASP A 122 -14.27 10.43 -6.61
C ASP A 122 -13.64 9.04 -6.45
N THR A 123 -13.20 8.48 -7.56
CA THR A 123 -12.37 7.28 -7.61
C THR A 123 -10.99 7.64 -8.13
N TYR A 124 -9.96 7.07 -7.50
CA TYR A 124 -8.56 7.32 -7.81
C TYR A 124 -7.82 6.02 -8.05
N HIS A 125 -6.85 6.06 -8.97
CA HIS A 125 -5.91 4.98 -9.19
C HIS A 125 -4.53 5.42 -8.72
N PHE A 126 -3.96 4.68 -7.79
CA PHE A 126 -2.59 4.82 -7.32
C PHE A 126 -1.71 3.81 -8.03
N PHE A 127 -0.58 4.25 -8.56
CA PHE A 127 0.49 3.37 -9.01
C PHE A 127 1.78 3.74 -8.28
N VAL A 128 2.46 2.71 -7.74
CA VAL A 128 3.66 2.91 -6.91
C VAL A 128 4.75 1.93 -7.31
N ILE A 129 5.97 2.44 -7.39
CA ILE A 129 7.20 1.63 -7.42
C ILE A 129 7.92 1.85 -6.09
N ASP A 130 8.15 0.76 -5.34
CA ASP A 130 8.79 0.79 -4.03
C ASP A 130 9.96 -0.21 -3.98
N TYR A 131 11.16 0.26 -3.69
CA TYR A 131 12.28 -0.60 -3.38
C TYR A 131 12.25 -0.95 -1.90
N ASN A 132 11.59 -2.04 -1.59
CA ASN A 132 11.41 -2.49 -0.22
C ASN A 132 12.72 -2.86 0.48
N LYS A 133 13.69 -3.36 -0.30
CA LYS A 133 15.06 -3.62 0.12
C LYS A 133 15.98 -3.39 -1.07
N ASP A 134 16.97 -2.53 -0.92
CA ASP A 134 18.03 -2.38 -1.91
C ASP A 134 19.40 -2.25 -1.22
N THR A 135 20.14 -3.35 -1.17
CA THR A 135 21.51 -3.37 -0.68
C THR A 135 22.55 -3.28 -1.81
N ILE A 136 22.09 -3.31 -3.07
CA ILE A 136 22.91 -3.02 -4.25
C ILE A 136 23.11 -1.51 -4.36
N ASN A 137 22.00 -0.78 -4.32
CA ASN A 137 21.97 0.69 -4.32
C ASN A 137 21.11 1.18 -3.15
N PRO A 138 21.67 1.38 -1.95
CA PRO A 138 20.87 1.74 -0.77
C PRO A 138 20.05 3.04 -0.90
N ASP A 139 20.49 3.97 -1.73
CA ASP A 139 19.79 5.24 -1.99
C ASP A 139 18.45 5.05 -2.72
N ASN A 140 18.21 3.87 -3.33
CA ASN A 140 16.91 3.54 -3.94
C ASN A 140 15.86 3.10 -2.93
N GLN A 141 16.26 2.69 -1.70
CA GLN A 141 15.33 2.07 -0.75
C GLN A 141 14.23 3.05 -0.32
N GLY A 142 12.97 2.68 -0.57
CA GLY A 142 11.77 3.48 -0.35
C GLY A 142 10.93 3.62 -1.62
N VAL A 143 9.93 4.49 -1.56
CA VAL A 143 9.10 4.83 -2.72
C VAL A 143 9.97 5.52 -3.78
N TYR A 144 10.05 4.92 -4.95
CA TYR A 144 10.81 5.45 -6.07
C TYR A 144 9.93 6.28 -7.01
N MET A 145 8.66 5.86 -7.16
CA MET A 145 7.68 6.51 -8.02
C MET A 145 6.30 6.42 -7.38
N LEU A 146 5.56 7.50 -7.42
CA LEU A 146 4.15 7.58 -7.05
C LEU A 146 3.38 8.31 -8.14
N GLU A 147 2.35 7.68 -8.67
CA GLU A 147 1.39 8.30 -9.58
C GLU A 147 0.00 8.20 -8.98
N LEU A 148 -0.76 9.29 -9.05
CA LEU A 148 -2.16 9.38 -8.67
C LEU A 148 -2.96 9.89 -9.85
N ILE A 149 -3.94 9.08 -10.30
CA ILE A 149 -4.84 9.41 -11.40
C ILE A 149 -6.24 9.52 -10.83
N LYS A 150 -6.94 10.61 -11.12
CA LYS A 150 -8.36 10.76 -10.82
C LYS A 150 -9.17 10.22 -12.00
N PHE A 151 -10.14 9.35 -11.72
CA PHE A 151 -11.12 8.91 -12.71
C PHE A 151 -12.31 9.89 -12.69
N THR A 152 -12.50 10.63 -13.76
CA THR A 152 -13.62 11.56 -13.91
C THR A 152 -14.86 10.91 -14.51
N ASP A 153 -14.67 9.83 -15.34
CA ASP A 153 -15.73 9.04 -15.95
C ASP A 153 -15.22 7.64 -16.31
N GLU A 154 -16.13 6.63 -16.33
CA GLU A 154 -15.75 5.26 -16.78
C GLU A 154 -15.20 5.22 -18.21
N LYS A 155 -15.55 6.21 -19.05
CA LYS A 155 -15.04 6.35 -20.42
C LYS A 155 -13.60 6.84 -20.50
N ASP A 156 -13.08 7.48 -19.45
CA ASP A 156 -11.71 7.99 -19.41
C ASP A 156 -10.67 6.88 -19.20
N LEU A 157 -11.10 5.65 -18.94
CA LEU A 157 -10.22 4.48 -18.85
C LEU A 157 -9.57 4.09 -20.17
N GLU A 158 -10.11 4.53 -21.31
CA GLU A 158 -9.63 4.15 -22.64
C GLU A 158 -8.39 4.94 -23.11
N SER A 159 -8.12 6.13 -22.54
CA SER A 159 -6.97 6.96 -22.93
C SER A 159 -6.11 7.33 -21.73
N TRP A 160 -4.91 6.75 -21.65
CA TRP A 160 -3.91 7.12 -20.63
C TRP A 160 -3.35 8.53 -20.80
N GLN A 161 -3.54 9.16 -21.94
CA GLN A 161 -2.92 10.46 -22.28
C GLN A 161 -3.71 11.67 -21.77
N ASP A 162 -5.03 11.54 -21.58
CA ASP A 162 -5.91 12.66 -21.23
C ASP A 162 -6.32 12.67 -19.75
N ARG A 163 -5.69 11.83 -18.92
CA ARG A 163 -6.04 11.71 -17.49
C ARG A 163 -5.32 12.76 -16.66
N MET A 164 -6.04 13.28 -15.68
CA MET A 164 -5.43 14.13 -14.65
C MET A 164 -4.49 13.30 -13.79
N ARG A 165 -3.24 13.69 -13.71
CA ARG A 165 -2.18 13.00 -12.98
C ARG A 165 -1.50 13.94 -12.02
N ALA A 166 -1.04 13.38 -10.91
CA ALA A 166 -0.14 14.04 -9.99
C ALA A 166 0.83 13.02 -9.43
N GLY A 167 2.05 13.41 -9.14
CA GLY A 167 3.03 12.51 -8.51
C GLY A 167 4.46 12.83 -8.87
N LEU A 168 5.37 12.12 -8.24
CA LEU A 168 6.80 12.30 -8.38
C LEU A 168 7.36 11.27 -9.37
N ASN A 169 8.37 11.72 -10.15
CA ASN A 169 9.05 10.90 -11.17
C ASN A 169 8.12 10.35 -12.26
N ILE A 170 7.12 11.13 -12.67
CA ILE A 170 6.23 10.83 -13.80
C ILE A 170 6.80 11.48 -15.05
N HIS A 171 7.63 10.75 -15.79
CA HIS A 171 8.22 11.17 -17.08
C HIS A 171 7.92 10.15 -18.17
#